data_2b663bfecf1e0f50f041f74a14cc76b1
#
_entry.id   2b663bfecf1e0f50f041f74a14cc76b1
#
_cell.length_a   1.000
_cell.length_b   1.000
_cell.length_c   1.000
_cell.angle_alpha   90.00
_cell.angle_beta   90.00
_cell.angle_gamma   90.00
#
_symmetry.space_group_name_H-M   'P 1'
#
loop_
_entity.id
_entity.type
_entity.pdbx_description
1 polymer ?
#
loop_
_entity_poly.entity_id
_entity_poly.type
_entity_poly.pdbx_seq_one_letter_code
_entity_poly.pdbx_strand_id
1 'polypeptide(L)'
;MGYVYNDVNENLSMDKNEIGISGVYVSNGVEIVKTDKDGKYKIPVSDDAIIFVIKPRNWMTPINNLNLPQFYYIHKPNGSPSNFTFKGVDPTGPLPRNINFPLYAENGKSNFKMIVFGDPQPYSLEEVDFFSENIVSELVAVKGVEFGMTMGDIVGDNLDL
;
A
#
# COMPACT_ATOMS: atom_id res chain seq x y z
N MET A 1 -3.47 -9.51 15.67
CA MET A 1 -3.78 -10.69 14.83
C MET A 1 -4.66 -10.26 13.69
N GLY A 2 -4.75 -11.07 12.62
CA GLY A 2 -5.63 -10.80 11.50
C GLY A 2 -5.67 -11.97 10.55
N TYR A 3 -6.28 -11.75 9.40
CA TYR A 3 -6.40 -12.70 8.31
C TYR A 3 -5.93 -12.07 7.01
N VAL A 4 -5.30 -12.87 6.17
CA VAL A 4 -5.16 -12.58 4.74
C VAL A 4 -6.14 -13.49 4.03
N TYR A 5 -7.03 -12.94 3.21
CA TYR A 5 -8.15 -13.67 2.65
C TYR A 5 -8.42 -13.30 1.19
N ASN A 6 -9.07 -14.20 0.47
CA ASN A 6 -9.55 -13.95 -0.89
C ASN A 6 -10.90 -13.22 -0.83
N ASP A 7 -10.85 -11.91 -1.07
CA ASP A 7 -12.05 -11.06 -1.15
C ASP A 7 -12.63 -11.18 -2.56
N VAL A 8 -13.61 -12.08 -2.70
CA VAL A 8 -14.16 -12.47 -4.00
C VAL A 8 -15.13 -11.41 -4.55
N ASN A 9 -15.77 -10.67 -3.67
CA ASN A 9 -16.75 -9.63 -4.04
C ASN A 9 -16.19 -8.20 -3.94
N GLU A 10 -14.91 -8.08 -3.58
CA GLU A 10 -14.17 -6.81 -3.53
C GLU A 10 -14.79 -5.76 -2.60
N ASN A 11 -15.40 -6.21 -1.49
CA ASN A 11 -16.06 -5.34 -0.52
C ASN A 11 -15.18 -4.94 0.67
N LEU A 12 -13.93 -5.39 0.72
CA LEU A 12 -12.92 -5.14 1.75
C LEU A 12 -13.28 -5.71 3.14
N SER A 13 -14.25 -6.61 3.20
CA SER A 13 -14.75 -7.21 4.42
C SER A 13 -14.70 -8.73 4.31
N MET A 14 -14.10 -9.40 5.28
CA MET A 14 -14.03 -10.87 5.26
C MET A 14 -15.41 -11.48 5.53
N ASP A 15 -16.05 -11.96 4.50
CA ASP A 15 -17.37 -12.62 4.56
C ASP A 15 -17.26 -14.11 4.98
N LYS A 16 -18.38 -14.70 5.42
CA LYS A 16 -18.41 -16.09 5.92
C LYS A 16 -18.00 -17.14 4.89
N ASN A 17 -18.20 -16.85 3.61
CA ASN A 17 -17.89 -17.73 2.49
C ASN A 17 -16.51 -17.45 1.86
N GLU A 18 -15.79 -16.48 2.38
CA GLU A 18 -14.46 -16.14 1.89
C GLU A 18 -13.39 -16.96 2.61
N ILE A 19 -12.39 -17.35 1.85
CA ILE A 19 -11.37 -18.30 2.29
C ILE A 19 -10.08 -17.55 2.61
N GLY A 20 -9.52 -17.85 3.78
CA GLY A 20 -8.19 -17.37 4.15
C GLY A 20 -7.10 -17.94 3.23
N ILE A 21 -6.09 -17.12 2.94
CA ILE A 21 -4.97 -17.49 2.07
C ILE A 21 -3.80 -17.92 2.93
N SER A 22 -3.44 -19.20 2.82
CA SER A 22 -2.31 -19.79 3.53
C SER A 22 -0.97 -19.39 2.94
N GLY A 23 0.04 -19.27 3.79
CA GLY A 23 1.40 -19.12 3.36
C GLY A 23 1.82 -17.72 2.94
N VAL A 24 0.98 -16.70 3.18
CA VAL A 24 1.27 -15.30 2.90
C VAL A 24 2.12 -14.72 4.02
N TYR A 25 3.11 -13.93 3.66
CA TYR A 25 3.94 -13.22 4.63
C TYR A 25 3.31 -11.89 5.03
N VAL A 26 3.36 -11.60 6.34
CA VAL A 26 2.95 -10.31 6.93
C VAL A 26 4.10 -9.80 7.80
N SER A 27 4.40 -8.52 7.70
CA SER A 27 5.48 -7.89 8.46
C SER A 27 4.98 -6.68 9.25
N ASN A 28 5.69 -6.36 10.33
CA ASN A 28 5.57 -5.10 11.10
C ASN A 28 6.83 -4.22 10.96
N GLY A 29 7.69 -4.51 9.97
CA GLY A 29 8.96 -3.83 9.76
C GLY A 29 10.14 -4.42 10.55
N VAL A 30 9.88 -5.23 11.58
CA VAL A 30 10.90 -5.88 12.43
C VAL A 30 10.80 -7.39 12.32
N GLU A 31 9.60 -7.93 12.42
CA GLU A 31 9.32 -9.35 12.31
C GLU A 31 8.55 -9.66 11.04
N ILE A 32 8.71 -10.88 10.55
CA ILE A 32 7.93 -11.43 9.44
C ILE A 32 7.30 -12.73 9.93
N VAL A 33 5.99 -12.84 9.78
CA VAL A 33 5.21 -14.04 10.08
C VAL A 33 4.54 -14.57 8.82
N LYS A 34 4.10 -15.82 8.87
CA LYS A 34 3.42 -16.47 7.75
C LYS A 34 2.01 -16.87 8.18
N THR A 35 1.03 -16.67 7.32
CA THR A 35 -0.34 -17.11 7.57
C THR A 35 -0.44 -18.63 7.65
N ASP A 36 -1.27 -19.12 8.56
CA ASP A 36 -1.59 -20.54 8.71
C ASP A 36 -2.53 -21.05 7.59
N LYS A 37 -3.00 -22.30 7.72
CA LYS A 37 -3.89 -22.95 6.75
C LYS A 37 -5.22 -22.20 6.55
N ASP A 38 -5.67 -21.44 7.51
CA ASP A 38 -6.92 -20.69 7.52
C ASP A 38 -6.69 -19.18 7.21
N GLY A 39 -5.49 -18.83 6.74
CA GLY A 39 -5.11 -17.44 6.40
C GLY A 39 -4.85 -16.56 7.61
N LYS A 40 -4.82 -17.12 8.82
CA LYS A 40 -4.65 -16.37 10.06
C LYS A 40 -3.17 -16.10 10.36
N TYR A 41 -2.88 -14.91 10.90
CA TYR A 41 -1.56 -14.55 11.40
C TYR A 41 -1.62 -13.88 12.78
N LYS A 42 -0.49 -13.89 13.47
CA LYS A 42 -0.29 -13.17 14.73
C LYS A 42 1.09 -12.54 14.71
N ILE A 43 1.14 -11.23 14.94
CA ILE A 43 2.37 -10.43 14.95
C ILE A 43 2.29 -9.41 16.09
N PRO A 44 3.39 -9.08 16.79
CA PRO A 44 3.43 -7.98 17.75
C PRO A 44 3.14 -6.65 17.06
N VAL A 45 2.51 -5.72 17.77
CA VAL A 45 2.24 -4.35 17.29
C VAL A 45 2.60 -3.39 18.41
N SER A 46 3.50 -2.44 18.11
CA SER A 46 3.81 -1.30 18.96
C SER A 46 2.89 -0.11 18.64
N ASP A 47 2.90 0.91 19.49
CA ASP A 47 2.11 2.14 19.29
C ASP A 47 2.62 3.01 18.12
N ASP A 48 3.70 2.65 17.48
CA ASP A 48 4.21 3.24 16.25
C ASP A 48 4.66 2.12 15.32
N ALA A 49 3.75 1.58 14.54
CA ALA A 49 3.99 0.44 13.67
C ALA A 49 3.22 0.53 12.36
N ILE A 50 3.82 0.02 11.31
CA ILE A 50 3.15 -0.25 10.03
C ILE A 50 3.11 -1.76 9.85
N ILE A 51 1.91 -2.33 9.79
CA ILE A 51 1.70 -3.73 9.50
C ILE A 51 1.32 -3.86 8.04
N PHE A 52 1.99 -4.73 7.30
CA PHE A 52 1.75 -4.86 5.87
C PHE A 52 1.85 -6.30 5.39
N VAL A 53 1.06 -6.59 4.37
CA VAL A 53 1.11 -7.87 3.67
C VAL A 53 2.17 -7.82 2.57
N ILE A 54 3.00 -8.86 2.49
CA ILE A 54 3.92 -9.05 1.36
C ILE A 54 3.14 -9.81 0.28
N LYS A 55 2.69 -9.07 -0.73
CA LYS A 55 1.81 -9.55 -1.79
C LYS A 55 2.42 -10.77 -2.50
N PRO A 56 1.79 -11.94 -2.44
CA PRO A 56 2.28 -13.11 -3.15
C PRO A 56 1.97 -13.03 -4.66
N ARG A 57 2.65 -13.87 -5.44
CA ARG A 57 2.36 -14.01 -6.87
C ARG A 57 0.92 -14.49 -7.09
N ASN A 58 0.31 -14.06 -8.18
CA ASN A 58 -1.07 -14.36 -8.58
C ASN A 58 -2.15 -13.76 -7.65
N TRP A 59 -1.78 -12.74 -6.90
CA TRP A 59 -2.69 -11.97 -6.08
C TRP A 59 -2.48 -10.48 -6.31
N MET A 60 -3.53 -9.70 -6.18
CA MET A 60 -3.53 -8.24 -6.21
C MET A 60 -4.05 -7.71 -4.88
N THR A 61 -3.50 -6.60 -4.41
CA THR A 61 -4.06 -5.84 -3.30
C THR A 61 -5.16 -4.92 -3.80
N PRO A 62 -6.14 -4.54 -2.97
CA PRO A 62 -7.02 -3.42 -3.30
C PRO A 62 -6.23 -2.17 -3.68
N ILE A 63 -6.83 -1.34 -4.50
CA ILE A 63 -6.31 -0.01 -4.84
C ILE A 63 -7.33 1.06 -4.41
N ASN A 64 -6.85 2.24 -4.05
CA ASN A 64 -7.73 3.38 -3.78
C ASN A 64 -8.10 4.13 -5.08
N ASN A 65 -8.85 5.23 -4.93
CA ASN A 65 -9.25 6.07 -6.06
C ASN A 65 -8.10 6.79 -6.79
N LEU A 66 -6.89 6.75 -6.24
CA LEU A 66 -5.67 7.25 -6.86
C LEU A 66 -4.81 6.11 -7.46
N ASN A 67 -5.37 4.90 -7.58
CA ASN A 67 -4.67 3.68 -8.00
C ASN A 67 -3.49 3.28 -7.11
N LEU A 68 -3.45 3.74 -5.85
CA LEU A 68 -2.43 3.35 -4.90
C LEU A 68 -2.79 2.05 -4.20
N PRO A 69 -1.87 1.06 -4.12
CA PRO A 69 -2.15 -0.22 -3.51
C PRO A 69 -2.35 -0.13 -2.00
N GLN A 70 -3.40 -0.80 -1.52
CA GLN A 70 -3.80 -0.83 -0.11
C GLN A 70 -3.33 -2.14 0.53
N PHE A 71 -2.07 -2.20 0.94
CA PHE A 71 -1.42 -3.41 1.46
C PHE A 71 -0.93 -3.26 2.90
N TYR A 72 -1.20 -2.14 3.57
CA TYR A 72 -0.69 -1.84 4.90
C TYR A 72 -1.75 -1.24 5.82
N TYR A 73 -1.46 -1.29 7.10
CA TYR A 73 -2.21 -0.65 8.18
C TYR A 73 -1.24 0.10 9.09
N ILE A 74 -1.51 1.38 9.33
CA ILE A 74 -0.73 2.21 10.26
C ILE A 74 -1.39 2.14 11.63
N HIS A 75 -0.60 1.79 12.66
CA HIS A 75 -0.99 1.91 14.05
C HIS A 75 -0.15 2.98 14.75
N LYS A 76 -0.77 4.11 15.00
CA LYS A 76 -0.20 5.26 15.69
C LYS A 76 -1.31 5.94 16.50
N PRO A 77 -1.71 5.34 17.66
CA PRO A 77 -2.94 5.69 18.38
C PRO A 77 -3.06 7.17 18.69
N ASN A 78 -1.96 7.84 19.01
CA ASN A 78 -1.91 9.25 19.36
C ASN A 78 -1.53 10.17 18.20
N GLY A 79 -1.34 9.63 17.00
CA GLY A 79 -0.86 10.37 15.83
C GLY A 79 0.60 10.82 15.92
N SER A 80 1.03 11.58 14.94
CA SER A 80 2.36 12.19 14.91
C SER A 80 2.44 13.39 15.87
N PRO A 81 3.63 13.73 16.37
CA PRO A 81 3.82 14.93 17.20
C PRO A 81 3.36 16.20 16.48
N SER A 82 2.68 17.08 17.21
CA SER A 82 2.13 18.34 16.67
C SER A 82 3.17 19.38 16.28
N ASN A 83 4.43 19.16 16.65
CA ASN A 83 5.55 20.08 16.34
C ASN A 83 6.28 19.73 15.03
N PHE A 84 5.78 18.82 14.23
CA PHE A 84 6.31 18.56 12.90
C PHE A 84 5.99 19.75 11.96
N THR A 85 6.92 20.07 11.08
CA THR A 85 6.74 21.11 10.04
C THR A 85 5.58 20.77 9.11
N PHE A 86 5.49 19.51 8.70
CA PHE A 86 4.41 18.99 7.86
C PHE A 86 3.52 18.06 8.66
N LYS A 87 2.26 17.99 8.26
CA LYS A 87 1.28 17.09 8.88
C LYS A 87 1.75 15.63 8.73
N GLY A 88 1.89 14.96 9.85
CA GLY A 88 2.16 13.54 9.89
C GLY A 88 0.88 12.69 9.85
N VAL A 89 0.91 11.54 10.50
CA VAL A 89 -0.22 10.63 10.62
C VAL A 89 -1.20 11.14 11.67
N ASP A 90 -2.49 11.21 11.32
CA ASP A 90 -3.56 11.49 12.28
C ASP A 90 -3.67 10.37 13.32
N PRO A 91 -4.22 10.63 14.53
CA PRO A 91 -4.45 9.60 15.51
C PRO A 91 -5.28 8.44 14.94
N THR A 92 -4.72 7.23 14.97
CA THR A 92 -5.42 6.04 14.46
C THR A 92 -6.38 5.42 15.48
N GLY A 93 -6.32 5.89 16.73
CA GLY A 93 -7.09 5.33 17.82
C GLY A 93 -6.59 3.95 18.27
N PRO A 94 -7.41 3.22 19.05
CA PRO A 94 -7.02 1.94 19.63
C PRO A 94 -6.83 0.87 18.55
N LEU A 95 -5.95 -0.09 18.83
CA LEU A 95 -5.70 -1.22 17.96
C LEU A 95 -7.00 -2.03 17.71
N PRO A 96 -7.42 -2.24 16.45
CA PRO A 96 -8.60 -3.03 16.16
C PRO A 96 -8.40 -4.49 16.57
N ARG A 97 -9.50 -5.20 16.78
CA ARG A 97 -9.46 -6.62 17.15
C ARG A 97 -8.69 -7.46 16.13
N ASN A 98 -8.88 -7.18 14.85
CA ASN A 98 -8.17 -7.81 13.75
C ASN A 98 -7.71 -6.75 12.74
N ILE A 99 -6.53 -6.96 12.18
CA ILE A 99 -6.03 -6.26 11.00
C ILE A 99 -6.08 -7.27 9.86
N ASN A 100 -7.05 -7.13 8.99
CA ASN A 100 -7.26 -8.05 7.87
C ASN A 100 -6.76 -7.45 6.56
N PHE A 101 -6.20 -8.30 5.71
CA PHE A 101 -5.73 -7.91 4.38
C PHE A 101 -6.51 -8.68 3.31
N PRO A 102 -7.44 -8.02 2.60
CA PRO A 102 -8.06 -8.56 1.42
C PRO A 102 -7.06 -8.67 0.28
N LEU A 103 -7.13 -9.76 -0.47
CA LEU A 103 -6.39 -9.94 -1.72
C LEU A 103 -7.36 -10.45 -2.78
N TYR A 104 -7.14 -10.05 -4.03
CA TYR A 104 -7.90 -10.49 -5.20
C TYR A 104 -7.08 -11.47 -6.00
N ALA A 105 -7.70 -12.59 -6.40
CA ALA A 105 -7.03 -13.55 -7.26
C ALA A 105 -6.76 -12.95 -8.65
N GLU A 106 -5.54 -13.03 -9.11
CA GLU A 106 -5.09 -12.49 -10.38
C GLU A 106 -4.20 -13.48 -11.13
N ASN A 107 -4.26 -13.48 -12.45
CA ASN A 107 -3.31 -14.20 -13.27
C ASN A 107 -2.03 -13.36 -13.47
N GLY A 108 -1.06 -13.57 -12.59
CA GLY A 108 0.20 -12.83 -12.64
C GLY A 108 0.98 -13.08 -13.93
N LYS A 109 1.31 -12.01 -14.64
CA LYS A 109 2.17 -12.05 -15.83
C LYS A 109 3.62 -12.33 -15.44
N SER A 110 4.32 -13.13 -16.25
CA SER A 110 5.76 -13.37 -16.06
C SER A 110 6.61 -12.28 -16.70
N ASN A 111 6.09 -11.62 -17.73
CA ASN A 111 6.70 -10.48 -18.39
C ASN A 111 5.75 -9.30 -18.35
N PHE A 112 6.23 -8.16 -17.90
CA PHE A 112 5.46 -6.93 -17.80
C PHE A 112 6.34 -5.72 -18.13
N LYS A 113 5.71 -4.60 -18.47
CA LYS A 113 6.34 -3.30 -18.56
C LYS A 113 5.92 -2.45 -17.38
N MET A 114 6.85 -1.67 -16.88
CA MET A 114 6.59 -0.68 -15.84
C MET A 114 7.20 0.66 -16.23
N ILE A 115 6.64 1.74 -15.72
CA ILE A 115 7.20 3.08 -15.80
C ILE A 115 7.96 3.33 -14.50
N VAL A 116 9.17 3.85 -14.61
CA VAL A 116 9.98 4.24 -13.46
C VAL A 116 10.34 5.71 -13.57
N PHE A 117 9.97 6.50 -12.55
CA PHE A 117 10.44 7.86 -12.39
C PHE A 117 11.67 7.83 -11.49
N GLY A 118 12.76 8.45 -11.94
CA GLY A 118 14.01 8.45 -11.20
C GLY A 118 13.91 9.32 -9.94
N ASP A 119 13.57 10.58 -10.14
CA ASP A 119 13.67 11.61 -9.11
C ASP A 119 12.88 12.85 -9.57
N PRO A 120 11.54 12.85 -9.47
CA PRO A 120 10.71 13.94 -9.99
C PRO A 120 10.98 15.28 -9.31
N GLN A 121 11.08 15.28 -8.01
CA GLN A 121 11.53 16.32 -7.08
C GLN A 121 11.10 17.77 -7.41
N PRO A 122 9.85 18.07 -7.75
CA PRO A 122 9.41 19.44 -7.91
C PRO A 122 9.45 20.20 -6.59
N TYR A 123 9.84 21.48 -6.64
CA TYR A 123 9.91 22.39 -5.51
C TYR A 123 8.78 23.42 -5.48
N SER A 124 7.98 23.49 -6.54
CA SER A 124 6.86 24.41 -6.68
C SER A 124 5.69 23.79 -7.45
N LEU A 125 4.51 24.38 -7.33
CA LEU A 125 3.34 23.96 -8.14
C LEU A 125 3.60 24.15 -9.65
N GLU A 126 4.34 25.18 -10.04
CA GLU A 126 4.73 25.39 -11.43
C GLU A 126 5.58 24.23 -11.97
N GLU A 127 6.51 23.71 -11.17
CA GLU A 127 7.31 22.54 -11.54
C GLU A 127 6.48 21.24 -11.56
N VAL A 128 5.46 21.12 -10.69
CA VAL A 128 4.46 20.03 -10.78
C VAL A 128 3.70 20.09 -12.10
N ASP A 129 3.28 21.29 -12.52
CA ASP A 129 2.62 21.49 -13.81
C ASP A 129 3.54 21.13 -14.97
N PHE A 130 4.79 21.55 -14.95
CA PHE A 130 5.77 21.17 -15.99
C PHE A 130 6.00 19.66 -16.03
N PHE A 131 6.13 19.01 -14.89
CA PHE A 131 6.25 17.54 -14.84
C PHE A 131 5.01 16.86 -15.42
N SER A 132 3.84 17.34 -15.05
CA SER A 132 2.57 16.83 -15.55
C SER A 132 2.44 16.99 -17.08
N GLU A 133 2.70 18.20 -17.60
CA GLU A 133 2.50 18.53 -19.02
C GLU A 133 3.57 17.90 -19.93
N ASN A 134 4.83 17.87 -19.48
CA ASN A 134 5.93 17.47 -20.36
C ASN A 134 6.34 15.99 -20.20
N ILE A 135 5.99 15.35 -19.08
CA ILE A 135 6.38 13.97 -18.81
C ILE A 135 5.16 13.07 -18.67
N VAL A 136 4.25 13.38 -17.71
CA VAL A 136 3.12 12.51 -17.42
C VAL A 136 2.13 12.44 -18.59
N SER A 137 1.89 13.55 -19.28
CA SER A 137 0.97 13.62 -20.42
C SER A 137 1.36 12.66 -21.55
N GLU A 138 2.65 12.49 -21.82
CA GLU A 138 3.15 11.55 -22.84
C GLU A 138 2.89 10.09 -22.45
N LEU A 139 2.84 9.79 -21.14
CA LEU A 139 2.65 8.43 -20.63
C LEU A 139 1.21 7.94 -20.74
N VAL A 140 0.23 8.81 -20.83
CA VAL A 140 -1.20 8.46 -20.98
C VAL A 140 -1.45 7.60 -22.23
N ALA A 141 -0.68 7.79 -23.28
CA ALA A 141 -0.78 7.03 -24.51
C ALA A 141 -0.03 5.68 -24.49
N VAL A 142 0.84 5.44 -23.51
CA VAL A 142 1.67 4.23 -23.43
C VAL A 142 0.79 3.03 -23.08
N LYS A 143 0.86 1.97 -23.89
CA LYS A 143 0.07 0.75 -23.71
C LYS A 143 0.91 -0.39 -23.16
N GLY A 144 0.23 -1.31 -22.43
CA GLY A 144 0.85 -2.53 -21.91
C GLY A 144 1.77 -2.29 -20.71
N VAL A 145 1.58 -1.18 -20.00
CA VAL A 145 2.19 -0.91 -18.70
C VAL A 145 1.26 -1.45 -17.62
N GLU A 146 1.83 -2.18 -16.66
CA GLU A 146 1.06 -2.77 -15.56
C GLU A 146 1.03 -1.84 -14.33
N PHE A 147 2.13 -1.12 -14.07
CA PHE A 147 2.21 -0.16 -12.96
C PHE A 147 3.34 0.86 -13.17
N GLY A 148 3.30 1.92 -12.38
CA GLY A 148 4.37 2.90 -12.24
C GLY A 148 5.03 2.84 -10.87
N MET A 149 6.27 3.28 -10.79
CA MET A 149 7.02 3.41 -9.54
C MET A 149 7.88 4.66 -9.58
N THR A 150 7.95 5.38 -8.47
CA THR A 150 8.99 6.38 -8.24
C THR A 150 10.10 5.80 -7.37
N MET A 151 11.34 6.15 -7.66
CA MET A 151 12.51 5.66 -6.92
C MET A 151 12.81 6.50 -5.68
N GLY A 152 12.06 7.52 -5.41
CA GLY A 152 12.20 8.44 -4.30
C GLY A 152 11.97 9.87 -4.72
N ASP A 153 12.21 10.80 -3.82
CA ASP A 153 12.15 12.25 -3.98
C ASP A 153 10.96 12.71 -4.85
N ILE A 154 9.75 12.28 -4.45
CA ILE A 154 8.50 12.56 -5.16
C ILE A 154 8.28 14.06 -5.26
N VAL A 155 8.60 14.77 -4.19
CA VAL A 155 8.61 16.24 -4.09
C VAL A 155 9.93 16.69 -3.47
N GLY A 156 10.25 17.99 -3.59
CA GLY A 156 11.40 18.60 -2.92
C GLY A 156 11.19 18.74 -1.41
N ASP A 157 11.53 19.88 -0.86
CA ASP A 157 11.48 20.12 0.60
C ASP A 157 10.07 20.41 1.13
N ASN A 158 9.09 20.60 0.26
CA ASN A 158 7.71 20.92 0.63
C ASN A 158 6.79 19.72 0.38
N LEU A 159 6.33 19.06 1.46
CA LEU A 159 5.43 17.91 1.39
C LEU A 159 3.95 18.28 1.16
N ASP A 160 3.62 19.58 1.04
CA ASP A 160 2.26 20.05 0.74
C ASP A 160 2.01 20.23 -0.78
N LEU A 161 2.99 19.88 -1.62
CA LEU A 161 2.90 19.89 -3.09
C LEU A 161 2.12 18.71 -3.68
#